data_58129f74bfd7e5840c230460f658e958
#
_entry.id   58129f74bfd7e5840c230460f658e958
#
_cell.length_a   1.000
_cell.length_b   1.000
_cell.length_c   1.000
_cell.angle_alpha   90.00
_cell.angle_beta   90.00
_cell.angle_gamma   90.00
#
_symmetry.space_group_name_H-M   'P 1'
#
loop_
_entity.id
_entity.type
_entity.pdbx_description
1 polymer ?
#
loop_
_entity_poly.entity_id
_entity_poly.type
_entity_poly.pdbx_seq_one_letter_code
_entity_poly.pdbx_strand_id
1 'polypeptide(L)'
;MSGGVSAASKNAVGLDDPEELLQRADAVIAAARPGEQVEVSLGESIDTEIRAYGGAVESLSSARSVGALVRVIVGGRSGVATTTLTDPETLACLLVEARTNAADAGVDPVAAVARPDGVAQPDLELYDPRFELLSVDDKVDLALALEAAVMSGDPRMSGVEGADYGDSVVVSAVANTAGIRAAQRESGAGL
;
A
#
# COMPACT_ATOMS: atom_id res chain seq x y z
N MET A 1 28.50 20.19 13.35
CA MET A 1 27.12 20.42 12.87
C MET A 1 26.44 19.07 12.79
N SER A 2 25.62 18.76 13.79
CA SER A 2 24.91 17.48 13.92
C SER A 2 23.67 17.55 13.05
N GLY A 3 23.69 16.85 11.92
CA GLY A 3 22.50 16.62 11.12
C GLY A 3 21.61 15.59 11.82
N GLY A 4 20.59 16.04 12.53
CA GLY A 4 19.58 15.16 13.06
C GLY A 4 18.79 14.55 11.91
N VAL A 5 18.94 13.25 11.68
CA VAL A 5 18.01 12.47 10.88
C VAL A 5 16.67 12.53 11.64
N SER A 6 15.68 13.22 11.09
CA SER A 6 14.32 13.21 11.60
C SER A 6 13.87 11.75 11.61
N ALA A 7 13.59 11.20 12.78
CA ALA A 7 12.95 9.90 12.88
C ALA A 7 11.58 10.04 12.25
N ALA A 8 11.32 9.28 11.18
CA ALA A 8 10.02 9.22 10.53
C ALA A 8 8.94 8.91 11.58
N SER A 9 7.85 9.65 11.54
CA SER A 9 6.73 9.45 12.45
C SER A 9 5.96 8.21 12.00
N LYS A 10 6.13 7.10 12.72
CA LYS A 10 5.34 5.88 12.51
C LYS A 10 4.15 5.88 13.46
N ASN A 11 3.01 5.42 12.95
CA ASN A 11 1.82 5.21 13.80
C ASN A 11 1.99 3.96 14.69
N ALA A 12 0.97 3.67 15.52
CA ALA A 12 0.98 2.49 16.42
C ALA A 12 1.13 1.16 15.64
N VAL A 13 0.68 1.09 14.40
CA VAL A 13 0.83 -0.05 13.48
C VAL A 13 2.23 -0.13 12.85
N GLY A 14 3.03 0.93 12.95
CA GLY A 14 4.41 0.96 12.45
C GLY A 14 4.54 1.27 10.96
N LEU A 15 3.46 1.69 10.28
CA LEU A 15 3.47 2.21 8.91
C LEU A 15 3.89 3.68 8.90
N ASP A 16 4.46 4.12 7.79
CA ASP A 16 4.83 5.51 7.58
C ASP A 16 3.57 6.42 7.47
N ASP A 17 3.75 7.72 7.68
CA ASP A 17 2.68 8.68 7.44
C ASP A 17 2.44 8.85 5.92
N PRO A 18 1.17 8.94 5.45
CA PRO A 18 0.87 9.17 4.04
C PRO A 18 1.60 10.36 3.44
N GLU A 19 1.73 11.46 4.19
CA GLU A 19 2.43 12.66 3.73
C GLU A 19 3.95 12.45 3.62
N GLU A 20 4.55 11.60 4.47
CA GLU A 20 5.98 11.24 4.35
C GLU A 20 6.24 10.43 3.07
N LEU A 21 5.37 9.47 2.72
CA LEU A 21 5.46 8.77 1.44
C LEU A 21 5.31 9.74 0.27
N LEU A 22 4.38 10.68 0.37
CA LEU A 22 4.14 11.67 -0.66
C LEU A 22 5.34 12.60 -0.86
N GLN A 23 6.02 13.02 0.23
CA GLN A 23 7.26 13.81 0.14
C GLN A 23 8.40 13.05 -0.55
N ARG A 24 8.51 11.73 -0.33
CA ARG A 24 9.47 10.89 -1.06
C ARG A 24 9.13 10.81 -2.54
N ALA A 25 7.86 10.65 -2.89
CA ALA A 25 7.41 10.69 -4.28
C ALA A 25 7.69 12.04 -4.94
N ASP A 26 7.42 13.15 -4.26
CA ASP A 26 7.71 14.52 -4.74
C ASP A 26 9.21 14.71 -5.04
N ALA A 27 10.09 14.15 -4.20
CA ALA A 27 11.53 14.23 -4.43
C ALA A 27 11.96 13.53 -5.73
N VAL A 28 11.34 12.40 -6.08
CA VAL A 28 11.57 11.70 -7.36
C VAL A 28 11.01 12.52 -8.52
N ILE A 29 9.80 13.08 -8.39
CA ILE A 29 9.18 13.94 -9.40
C ILE A 29 10.03 15.18 -9.69
N ALA A 30 10.62 15.79 -8.64
CA ALA A 30 11.50 16.95 -8.79
C ALA A 30 12.78 16.66 -9.61
N ALA A 31 13.18 15.38 -9.73
CA ALA A 31 14.31 14.94 -10.53
C ALA A 31 13.96 14.59 -11.99
N ALA A 32 12.69 14.82 -12.41
CA ALA A 32 12.27 14.64 -13.79
C ALA A 32 13.01 15.63 -14.74
N ARG A 33 13.34 15.17 -15.92
CA ARG A 33 14.02 15.97 -16.94
C ARG A 33 13.00 16.63 -17.89
N PRO A 34 13.38 17.72 -18.59
CA PRO A 34 12.52 18.29 -19.60
C PRO A 34 12.08 17.26 -20.65
N GLY A 35 10.77 17.17 -20.89
CA GLY A 35 10.15 16.23 -21.82
C GLY A 35 9.84 14.83 -21.25
N GLU A 36 10.24 14.54 -20.01
CA GLU A 36 9.81 13.32 -19.30
C GLU A 36 8.45 13.55 -18.63
N GLN A 37 7.60 12.54 -18.69
CA GLN A 37 6.48 12.38 -17.80
C GLN A 37 6.86 11.27 -16.78
N VAL A 38 6.82 11.60 -15.50
CA VAL A 38 7.20 10.68 -14.43
C VAL A 38 6.01 10.49 -13.49
N GLU A 39 5.75 9.27 -13.10
CA GLU A 39 4.77 8.88 -12.10
C GLU A 39 5.44 7.99 -11.06
N VAL A 40 5.14 8.24 -9.81
CA VAL A 40 5.66 7.49 -8.66
C VAL A 40 4.50 7.02 -7.84
N SER A 41 4.48 5.73 -7.51
CA SER A 41 3.56 5.13 -6.56
C SER A 41 4.35 4.47 -5.45
N LEU A 42 4.06 4.81 -4.21
CA LEU A 42 4.63 4.23 -3.01
C LEU A 42 3.51 3.62 -2.17
N GLY A 43 3.78 2.50 -1.53
CA GLY A 43 2.79 1.85 -0.67
C GLY A 43 3.43 0.99 0.41
N GLU A 44 2.76 0.93 1.54
CA GLU A 44 3.04 0.02 2.65
C GLU A 44 1.74 -0.60 3.12
N SER A 45 1.76 -1.88 3.49
CA SER A 45 0.62 -2.54 4.12
C SER A 45 1.06 -3.40 5.30
N ILE A 46 0.12 -3.65 6.20
CA ILE A 46 0.17 -4.75 7.16
C ILE A 46 -1.11 -5.53 6.98
N ASP A 47 -0.96 -6.82 6.68
CA ASP A 47 -2.04 -7.74 6.43
C ASP A 47 -2.00 -8.82 7.50
N THR A 48 -3.15 -9.14 8.11
CA THR A 48 -3.29 -10.22 9.09
C THR A 48 -4.34 -11.19 8.61
N GLU A 49 -4.01 -12.48 8.61
CA GLU A 49 -4.91 -13.59 8.27
C GLU A 49 -4.89 -14.62 9.39
N ILE A 50 -6.05 -15.02 9.87
CA ILE A 50 -6.23 -16.01 10.92
C ILE A 50 -7.28 -17.00 10.47
N ARG A 51 -6.96 -18.29 10.54
CA ARG A 51 -7.89 -19.37 10.27
C ARG A 51 -8.12 -20.18 11.53
N ALA A 52 -9.38 -20.32 11.90
CA ALA A 52 -9.84 -21.21 12.97
C ALA A 52 -10.45 -22.49 12.38
N TYR A 53 -10.12 -23.62 12.97
CA TYR A 53 -10.67 -24.94 12.64
C TYR A 53 -10.69 -25.85 13.85
N GLY A 54 -11.81 -26.53 14.07
CA GLY A 54 -11.95 -27.48 15.17
C GLY A 54 -11.83 -26.87 16.58
N GLY A 55 -12.20 -25.60 16.74
CA GLY A 55 -12.14 -24.85 18.00
C GLY A 55 -10.74 -24.36 18.37
N ALA A 56 -9.81 -24.34 17.43
CA ALA A 56 -8.44 -23.86 17.63
C ALA A 56 -7.95 -23.05 16.43
N VAL A 57 -6.89 -22.24 16.62
CA VAL A 57 -6.21 -21.56 15.52
C VAL A 57 -5.45 -22.59 14.69
N GLU A 58 -5.81 -22.75 13.43
CA GLU A 58 -5.10 -23.59 12.46
C GLU A 58 -3.90 -22.85 11.87
N SER A 59 -4.07 -21.58 11.52
CA SER A 59 -2.99 -20.73 11.02
C SER A 59 -3.18 -19.27 11.43
N LEU A 60 -2.06 -18.57 11.59
CA LEU A 60 -1.98 -17.14 11.79
C LEU A 60 -0.80 -16.60 11.02
N SER A 61 -1.05 -15.61 10.19
CA SER A 61 -0.04 -14.86 9.45
C SER A 61 -0.24 -13.38 9.66
N SER A 62 0.84 -12.65 9.93
CA SER A 62 0.84 -11.19 9.89
C SER A 62 2.10 -10.74 9.16
N ALA A 63 1.92 -10.00 8.06
CA ALA A 63 3.01 -9.61 7.18
C ALA A 63 2.94 -8.11 6.87
N ARG A 64 4.12 -7.47 6.84
CA ARG A 64 4.28 -6.12 6.29
C ARG A 64 4.84 -6.22 4.89
N SER A 65 4.21 -5.48 3.96
CA SER A 65 4.67 -5.31 2.60
C SER A 65 5.03 -3.84 2.34
N VAL A 66 6.07 -3.61 1.55
CA VAL A 66 6.49 -2.28 1.10
C VAL A 66 6.72 -2.37 -0.40
N GLY A 67 6.29 -1.35 -1.13
CA GLY A 67 6.49 -1.29 -2.57
C GLY A 67 6.67 0.13 -3.08
N ALA A 68 7.52 0.28 -4.08
CA ALA A 68 7.66 1.47 -4.87
C ALA A 68 7.65 1.13 -6.35
N LEU A 69 6.99 1.97 -7.13
CA LEU A 69 6.97 1.92 -8.59
C LEU A 69 7.29 3.31 -9.13
N VAL A 70 8.22 3.36 -10.07
CA VAL A 70 8.51 4.55 -10.86
C VAL A 70 8.23 4.24 -12.33
N ARG A 71 7.44 5.06 -12.97
CA ARG A 71 7.15 5.02 -14.40
C ARG A 71 7.68 6.28 -15.07
N VAL A 72 8.42 6.12 -16.16
CA VAL A 72 8.92 7.22 -16.99
C VAL A 72 8.37 7.06 -18.39
N ILE A 73 7.83 8.14 -18.95
CA ILE A 73 7.38 8.20 -20.35
C ILE A 73 8.14 9.32 -21.03
N VAL A 74 8.81 9.00 -22.13
CA VAL A 74 9.54 9.95 -22.96
C VAL A 74 9.43 9.57 -24.43
N GLY A 75 8.99 10.51 -25.28
CA GLY A 75 8.81 10.25 -26.70
C GLY A 75 7.83 9.11 -27.02
N GLY A 76 6.79 8.93 -26.20
CA GLY A 76 5.83 7.84 -26.33
C GLY A 76 6.36 6.46 -25.88
N ARG A 77 7.53 6.39 -25.26
CA ARG A 77 8.10 5.14 -24.72
C ARG A 77 7.95 5.13 -23.23
N SER A 78 7.38 4.06 -22.69
CA SER A 78 7.10 3.90 -21.27
C SER A 78 8.01 2.83 -20.67
N GLY A 79 8.77 3.20 -19.63
CA GLY A 79 9.54 2.27 -18.82
C GLY A 79 9.10 2.31 -17.37
N VAL A 80 9.08 1.15 -16.72
CA VAL A 80 8.70 0.97 -15.32
C VAL A 80 9.82 0.25 -14.59
N ALA A 81 10.06 0.64 -13.35
CA ALA A 81 10.91 -0.08 -12.42
C ALA A 81 10.22 -0.17 -11.05
N THR A 82 10.47 -1.23 -10.29
CA THR A 82 9.86 -1.49 -8.99
C THR A 82 10.90 -1.92 -7.97
N THR A 83 10.63 -1.62 -6.70
CA THR A 83 11.46 -2.06 -5.56
C THR A 83 10.60 -2.23 -4.31
N THR A 84 11.15 -2.92 -3.32
CA THR A 84 10.57 -3.02 -1.96
C THR A 84 11.24 -2.08 -0.96
N LEU A 85 12.07 -1.15 -1.43
CA LEU A 85 12.77 -0.17 -0.60
C LEU A 85 12.34 1.24 -1.01
N THR A 86 12.09 2.11 -0.04
CA THR A 86 11.56 3.47 -0.26
C THR A 86 12.50 4.56 0.25
N ASP A 87 13.76 4.23 0.55
CA ASP A 87 14.75 5.24 0.89
C ASP A 87 15.12 6.12 -0.32
N PRO A 88 15.53 7.37 -0.11
CA PRO A 88 15.75 8.32 -1.19
C PRO A 88 16.81 7.89 -2.22
N GLU A 89 17.85 7.17 -1.80
CA GLU A 89 18.94 6.71 -2.69
C GLU A 89 18.42 5.61 -3.62
N THR A 90 17.70 4.64 -3.07
CA THR A 90 17.06 3.57 -3.85
C THR A 90 16.04 4.12 -4.83
N LEU A 91 15.21 5.08 -4.43
CA LEU A 91 14.23 5.71 -5.32
C LEU A 91 14.90 6.49 -6.46
N ALA A 92 16.04 7.15 -6.19
CA ALA A 92 16.82 7.80 -7.25
C ALA A 92 17.38 6.80 -8.26
N CYS A 93 17.88 5.64 -7.81
CA CYS A 93 18.31 4.54 -8.68
C CYS A 93 17.15 3.99 -9.50
N LEU A 94 15.99 3.81 -8.87
CA LEU A 94 14.79 3.30 -9.52
C LEU A 94 14.33 4.21 -10.67
N LEU A 95 14.43 5.53 -10.51
CA LEU A 95 14.15 6.49 -11.58
C LEU A 95 15.11 6.33 -12.77
N VAL A 96 16.40 6.03 -12.50
CA VAL A 96 17.38 5.79 -13.58
C VAL A 96 17.06 4.48 -14.31
N GLU A 97 16.68 3.44 -13.58
CA GLU A 97 16.28 2.16 -14.18
C GLU A 97 15.03 2.30 -15.05
N ALA A 98 13.99 2.99 -14.55
CA ALA A 98 12.79 3.27 -15.34
C ALA A 98 13.09 4.04 -16.63
N ARG A 99 14.05 4.98 -16.62
CA ARG A 99 14.53 5.66 -17.83
C ARG A 99 15.19 4.71 -18.82
N THR A 100 16.02 3.79 -18.33
CA THR A 100 16.68 2.77 -19.15
C THR A 100 15.63 1.89 -19.82
N ASN A 101 14.66 1.40 -19.04
CA ASN A 101 13.58 0.58 -19.55
C ASN A 101 12.71 1.33 -20.59
N ALA A 102 12.49 2.63 -20.41
CA ALA A 102 11.79 3.45 -21.39
C ALA A 102 12.56 3.58 -22.71
N ALA A 103 13.91 3.67 -22.66
CA ALA A 103 14.72 3.79 -23.88
C ALA A 103 14.60 2.54 -24.79
N ASP A 104 14.44 1.35 -24.19
CA ASP A 104 14.32 0.07 -24.88
C ASP A 104 12.86 -0.29 -25.26
N ALA A 105 11.87 0.45 -24.73
CA ALA A 105 10.46 0.19 -25.00
C ALA A 105 10.02 0.59 -26.41
N GLY A 106 8.98 -0.04 -26.91
CA GLY A 106 8.28 0.39 -28.14
C GLY A 106 7.56 1.71 -27.95
N VAL A 107 7.34 2.43 -29.05
CA VAL A 107 6.56 3.69 -29.02
C VAL A 107 5.08 3.38 -28.93
N ASP A 108 4.42 3.94 -27.91
CA ASP A 108 2.97 3.98 -27.75
C ASP A 108 2.52 5.46 -27.86
N PRO A 109 1.80 5.84 -28.91
CA PRO A 109 1.41 7.24 -29.15
C PRO A 109 0.39 7.76 -28.13
N VAL A 110 -0.25 6.87 -27.34
CA VAL A 110 -1.22 7.24 -26.31
C VAL A 110 -0.67 7.14 -24.88
N ALA A 111 0.61 6.75 -24.73
CA ALA A 111 1.24 6.69 -23.42
C ALA A 111 1.29 8.08 -22.78
N ALA A 112 0.65 8.22 -21.63
CA ALA A 112 0.66 9.45 -20.82
C ALA A 112 0.43 9.12 -19.34
N VAL A 113 0.86 10.01 -18.45
CA VAL A 113 0.44 9.99 -17.05
C VAL A 113 -0.92 10.67 -16.89
N ALA A 114 -1.67 10.28 -15.86
CA ALA A 114 -2.96 10.90 -15.54
C ALA A 114 -2.81 12.40 -15.26
N ARG A 115 -3.85 13.16 -15.54
CA ARG A 115 -3.92 14.60 -15.24
C ARG A 115 -5.06 14.86 -14.27
N PRO A 116 -4.94 15.86 -13.38
CA PRO A 116 -6.05 16.30 -12.57
C PRO A 116 -7.24 16.69 -13.46
N ASP A 117 -8.42 16.23 -13.11
CA ASP A 117 -9.69 16.57 -13.78
C ASP A 117 -10.37 17.81 -13.19
N GLY A 118 -9.80 18.38 -12.12
CA GLY A 118 -10.33 19.54 -11.42
C GLY A 118 -11.47 19.21 -10.44
N VAL A 119 -11.83 17.93 -10.28
CA VAL A 119 -12.82 17.50 -9.29
C VAL A 119 -12.14 17.36 -7.93
N ALA A 120 -12.75 17.94 -6.90
CA ALA A 120 -12.26 17.79 -5.53
C ALA A 120 -12.40 16.32 -5.10
N GLN A 121 -11.33 15.77 -4.52
CA GLN A 121 -11.36 14.43 -3.98
C GLN A 121 -12.34 14.39 -2.78
N PRO A 122 -13.35 13.50 -2.79
CA PRO A 122 -14.25 13.36 -1.66
C PRO A 122 -13.50 12.72 -0.48
N ASP A 123 -13.89 13.08 0.74
CA ASP A 123 -13.51 12.33 1.93
C ASP A 123 -14.33 11.05 1.99
N LEU A 124 -13.66 9.92 1.84
CA LEU A 124 -14.30 8.60 1.79
C LEU A 124 -14.24 7.87 3.14
N GLU A 125 -13.66 8.50 4.18
CA GLU A 125 -13.51 7.92 5.52
C GLU A 125 -12.95 6.47 5.50
N LEU A 126 -11.94 6.24 4.66
CA LEU A 126 -11.40 4.90 4.37
C LEU A 126 -10.64 4.27 5.54
N TYR A 127 -10.29 5.04 6.56
CA TYR A 127 -9.48 4.59 7.68
C TYR A 127 -10.22 4.74 9.00
N ASP A 128 -10.30 3.62 9.75
CA ASP A 128 -10.82 3.61 11.12
C ASP A 128 -9.64 3.46 12.11
N PRO A 129 -9.32 4.48 12.92
CA PRO A 129 -8.21 4.40 13.87
C PRO A 129 -8.41 3.35 14.97
N ARG A 130 -9.63 2.82 15.16
CA ARG A 130 -9.89 1.71 16.10
C ARG A 130 -9.19 0.43 15.69
N PHE A 131 -8.81 0.27 14.42
CA PHE A 131 -7.98 -0.85 13.96
C PHE A 131 -6.65 -0.95 14.71
N GLU A 132 -6.06 0.17 15.10
CA GLU A 132 -4.80 0.19 15.86
C GLU A 132 -4.94 -0.31 17.31
N LEU A 133 -6.19 -0.42 17.81
CA LEU A 133 -6.49 -0.89 19.15
C LEU A 133 -6.74 -2.41 19.23
N LEU A 134 -6.97 -3.06 18.09
CA LEU A 134 -7.20 -4.51 18.04
C LEU A 134 -5.89 -5.27 18.24
N SER A 135 -5.81 -6.01 19.31
CA SER A 135 -4.72 -6.95 19.54
C SER A 135 -4.86 -8.20 18.65
N VAL A 136 -3.78 -8.96 18.51
CA VAL A 136 -3.83 -10.25 17.79
C VAL A 136 -4.79 -11.21 18.50
N ASP A 137 -4.86 -11.18 19.82
CA ASP A 137 -5.77 -12.03 20.60
C ASP A 137 -7.24 -11.68 20.31
N ASP A 138 -7.59 -10.39 20.20
CA ASP A 138 -8.95 -9.97 19.83
C ASP A 138 -9.35 -10.51 18.44
N LYS A 139 -8.42 -10.52 17.49
CA LYS A 139 -8.62 -11.04 16.13
C LYS A 139 -8.79 -12.56 16.12
N VAL A 140 -8.00 -13.27 16.93
CA VAL A 140 -8.13 -14.71 17.13
C VAL A 140 -9.50 -15.05 17.73
N ASP A 141 -9.93 -14.30 18.75
CA ASP A 141 -11.22 -14.51 19.40
C ASP A 141 -12.39 -14.31 18.40
N LEU A 142 -12.27 -13.37 17.46
CA LEU A 142 -13.26 -13.17 16.40
C LEU A 142 -13.36 -14.39 15.46
N ALA A 143 -12.23 -14.96 15.02
CA ALA A 143 -12.22 -16.13 14.14
C ALA A 143 -12.83 -17.37 14.87
N LEU A 144 -12.44 -17.60 16.12
CA LEU A 144 -12.99 -18.69 16.94
C LEU A 144 -14.48 -18.50 17.24
N ALA A 145 -14.91 -17.26 17.50
CA ALA A 145 -16.32 -16.95 17.73
C ALA A 145 -17.17 -17.17 16.47
N LEU A 146 -16.62 -16.85 15.28
CA LEU A 146 -17.30 -17.13 14.00
C LEU A 146 -17.51 -18.64 13.84
N GLU A 147 -16.49 -19.47 14.02
CA GLU A 147 -16.61 -20.92 13.92
C GLU A 147 -17.67 -21.46 14.90
N ALA A 148 -17.60 -21.04 16.15
CA ALA A 148 -18.54 -21.46 17.19
C ALA A 148 -19.98 -21.04 16.87
N ALA A 149 -20.18 -19.83 16.34
CA ALA A 149 -21.50 -19.33 15.94
C ALA A 149 -22.09 -20.15 14.78
N VAL A 150 -21.31 -20.48 13.76
CA VAL A 150 -21.74 -21.33 12.64
C VAL A 150 -22.09 -22.73 13.14
N MET A 151 -21.23 -23.35 13.95
CA MET A 151 -21.45 -24.70 14.48
C MET A 151 -22.70 -24.80 15.37
N SER A 152 -23.01 -23.75 16.12
CA SER A 152 -24.19 -23.71 17.00
C SER A 152 -25.47 -23.26 16.27
N GLY A 153 -25.38 -22.74 15.06
CA GLY A 153 -26.50 -22.14 14.32
C GLY A 153 -27.56 -23.14 13.85
N ASP A 154 -27.17 -24.38 13.56
CA ASP A 154 -28.10 -25.44 13.15
C ASP A 154 -27.59 -26.80 13.64
N PRO A 155 -28.46 -27.63 14.29
CA PRO A 155 -28.06 -28.95 14.80
C PRO A 155 -27.64 -29.95 13.72
N ARG A 156 -27.87 -29.65 12.46
CA ARG A 156 -27.41 -30.45 11.31
C ARG A 156 -25.96 -30.12 10.90
N MET A 157 -25.40 -29.05 11.42
CA MET A 157 -23.99 -28.69 11.16
C MET A 157 -23.09 -29.71 11.86
N SER A 158 -22.30 -30.42 11.08
CA SER A 158 -21.35 -31.43 11.57
C SER A 158 -19.89 -30.99 11.52
N GLY A 159 -19.63 -29.85 10.88
CA GLY A 159 -18.30 -29.24 10.74
C GLY A 159 -18.36 -28.02 9.83
N VAL A 160 -17.32 -27.21 9.91
CA VAL A 160 -16.99 -26.14 8.95
C VAL A 160 -15.65 -26.47 8.30
N GLU A 161 -15.41 -26.00 7.11
CA GLU A 161 -14.11 -26.15 6.45
C GLU A 161 -13.05 -25.25 7.09
N GLY A 162 -13.46 -24.14 7.68
CA GLY A 162 -12.66 -23.17 8.41
C GLY A 162 -13.47 -21.90 8.65
N ALA A 163 -13.03 -21.08 9.58
CA ALA A 163 -13.52 -19.75 9.81
C ALA A 163 -12.33 -18.79 9.70
N ASP A 164 -12.40 -17.89 8.73
CA ASP A 164 -11.28 -17.01 8.40
C ASP A 164 -11.59 -15.58 8.86
N TYR A 165 -10.61 -14.96 9.53
CA TYR A 165 -10.54 -13.54 9.79
C TYR A 165 -9.40 -12.97 8.94
N GLY A 166 -9.67 -11.85 8.27
CA GLY A 166 -8.65 -11.10 7.56
C GLY A 166 -8.76 -9.61 7.82
N ASP A 167 -7.64 -8.93 8.03
CA ASP A 167 -7.59 -7.47 8.03
C ASP A 167 -6.38 -6.93 7.29
N SER A 168 -6.49 -5.69 6.85
CA SER A 168 -5.41 -4.94 6.22
C SER A 168 -5.45 -3.48 6.64
N VAL A 169 -4.27 -2.90 6.88
CA VAL A 169 -4.05 -1.45 6.94
C VAL A 169 -3.06 -1.09 5.85
N VAL A 170 -3.43 -0.16 4.98
CA VAL A 170 -2.62 0.26 3.84
C VAL A 170 -2.37 1.77 3.91
N VAL A 171 -1.15 2.16 3.60
CA VAL A 171 -0.77 3.55 3.35
C VAL A 171 -0.24 3.64 1.93
N SER A 172 -0.73 4.57 1.15
CA SER A 172 -0.30 4.76 -0.24
C SER A 172 -0.13 6.24 -0.58
N ALA A 173 0.78 6.49 -1.53
CA ALA A 173 0.98 7.81 -2.11
C ALA A 173 1.25 7.68 -3.61
N VAL A 174 0.73 8.63 -4.38
CA VAL A 174 1.00 8.78 -5.80
C VAL A 174 1.28 10.24 -6.13
N ALA A 175 2.33 10.47 -6.92
CA ALA A 175 2.62 11.78 -7.50
C ALA A 175 3.05 11.63 -8.96
N ASN A 176 2.76 12.65 -9.79
CA ASN A 176 3.26 12.67 -11.15
C ASN A 176 3.57 14.10 -11.66
N THR A 177 4.30 14.19 -12.76
CA THR A 177 4.70 15.45 -13.38
C THR A 177 3.55 16.26 -13.99
N ALA A 178 2.35 15.68 -14.12
CA ALA A 178 1.16 16.37 -14.63
C ALA A 178 0.33 17.02 -13.51
N GLY A 179 0.72 16.88 -12.23
CA GLY A 179 0.12 17.53 -11.09
C GLY A 179 -0.80 16.65 -10.24
N ILE A 180 -0.87 15.35 -10.49
CA ILE A 180 -1.46 14.42 -9.53
C ILE A 180 -0.54 14.37 -8.30
N ARG A 181 -1.13 14.54 -7.13
CA ARG A 181 -0.49 14.44 -5.83
C ARG A 181 -1.54 14.01 -4.82
N ALA A 182 -1.51 12.75 -4.42
CA ALA A 182 -2.47 12.17 -3.49
C ALA A 182 -1.81 11.16 -2.58
N ALA A 183 -2.25 11.11 -1.34
CA ALA A 183 -1.88 10.07 -0.39
C ALA A 183 -3.08 9.75 0.49
N GLN A 184 -3.14 8.51 0.95
CA GLN A 184 -4.24 8.03 1.78
C GLN A 184 -3.77 6.92 2.71
N ARG A 185 -4.57 6.73 3.75
CA ARG A 185 -4.55 5.54 4.59
C ARG A 185 -5.92 4.88 4.51
N GLU A 186 -5.94 3.57 4.48
CA GLU A 186 -7.17 2.79 4.48
C GLU A 186 -7.04 1.58 5.39
N SER A 187 -8.15 1.10 5.89
CA SER A 187 -8.26 -0.11 6.70
C SER A 187 -9.49 -0.89 6.30
N GLY A 188 -9.40 -2.21 6.39
CA GLY A 188 -10.51 -3.10 6.12
C GLY A 188 -10.36 -4.40 6.88
N ALA A 189 -11.49 -5.01 7.25
CA ALA A 189 -11.52 -6.34 7.83
C ALA A 189 -12.72 -7.13 7.33
N GLY A 190 -12.61 -8.45 7.42
CA GLY A 190 -13.65 -9.40 7.07
C GLY A 190 -13.56 -10.68 7.88
N LEU A 191 -14.71 -11.37 7.94
CA LEU A 191 -14.91 -12.69 8.52
C LEU A 191 -15.57 -13.59 7.48
#